data_c03a115e7aeb92375a3d96b688bd13ab
#
_entry.id   c03a115e7aeb92375a3d96b688bd13ab
#
_cell.length_a   1.000
_cell.length_b   1.000
_cell.length_c   1.000
_cell.angle_alpha   90.00
_cell.angle_beta   90.00
_cell.angle_gamma   90.00
#
_symmetry.space_group_name_H-M   'P 1'
#
loop_
_entity.id
_entity.type
_entity.pdbx_description
1 polymer ?
#
loop_
_entity_poly.entity_id
_entity_poly.type
_entity_poly.pdbx_seq_one_letter_code
_entity_poly.pdbx_strand_id
1 'polypeptide(L)'
;MLTNQKGAAPMDTHVAKMVTQILDRIHRLDAPMIIAIDGRCGSGKTTLARALQEQLHCSIIPMDDFFLRPSQRTQARLAIPGENIDWERFFQEVLLPLSMGEAVSYRPFRCDTQTLGLPRHLNAGAITVVEGSYSCHSQLRNAYTLKIFLTTDPKTQLERIRSRNGEAMLQRFQSTWIPMEEAYFNTLPQDLFDFVFTT
;
A
#
# COMPACT_ATOMS: atom_id res chain seq x y z
N MET A 1 -6.69 32.69 24.73
CA MET A 1 -6.74 32.13 23.36
C MET A 1 -6.98 30.64 23.47
N LEU A 2 -8.21 30.20 23.21
CA LEU A 2 -8.60 28.79 23.29
C LEU A 2 -8.18 28.12 21.97
N THR A 3 -7.18 27.25 22.02
CA THR A 3 -6.77 26.40 20.91
C THR A 3 -7.87 25.37 20.65
N ASN A 4 -8.53 25.53 19.53
CA ASN A 4 -9.58 24.64 19.03
C ASN A 4 -8.92 23.30 18.58
N GLN A 5 -8.79 22.33 19.50
CA GLN A 5 -8.48 20.94 19.14
C GLN A 5 -9.72 20.40 18.41
N LYS A 6 -9.67 20.38 17.08
CA LYS A 6 -10.60 19.54 16.29
C LYS A 6 -10.35 18.11 16.71
N GLY A 7 -11.24 17.57 17.54
CA GLY A 7 -11.25 16.14 17.87
C GLY A 7 -11.28 15.31 16.57
N ALA A 8 -10.38 14.37 16.45
CA ALA A 8 -10.41 13.41 15.34
C ALA A 8 -11.78 12.70 15.36
N ALA A 9 -12.38 12.55 14.20
CA ALA A 9 -13.61 11.75 14.08
C ALA A 9 -13.35 10.34 14.64
N PRO A 10 -14.32 9.72 15.34
CA PRO A 10 -14.13 8.39 15.90
C PRO A 10 -13.78 7.42 14.77
N MET A 11 -12.78 6.56 15.01
CA MET A 11 -12.38 5.50 14.08
C MET A 11 -13.56 4.59 13.79
N ASP A 12 -13.76 4.25 12.53
CA ASP A 12 -14.78 3.27 12.13
C ASP A 12 -14.60 1.97 12.93
N THR A 13 -15.68 1.42 13.46
CA THR A 13 -15.67 0.23 14.32
C THR A 13 -15.03 -0.98 13.62
N HIS A 14 -15.20 -1.09 12.31
CA HIS A 14 -14.62 -2.17 11.51
C HIS A 14 -13.09 -2.00 11.40
N VAL A 15 -12.63 -0.79 11.12
CA VAL A 15 -11.20 -0.45 11.09
C VAL A 15 -10.57 -0.69 12.46
N ALA A 16 -11.25 -0.29 13.55
CA ALA A 16 -10.77 -0.50 14.91
C ALA A 16 -10.55 -1.99 15.23
N LYS A 17 -11.46 -2.88 14.81
CA LYS A 17 -11.31 -4.33 14.98
C LYS A 17 -10.10 -4.88 14.22
N MET A 18 -9.90 -4.47 12.97
CA MET A 18 -8.73 -4.87 12.19
C MET A 18 -7.44 -4.42 12.87
N VAL A 19 -7.37 -3.16 13.30
CA VAL A 19 -6.22 -2.60 14.03
C VAL A 19 -5.91 -3.42 15.27
N THR A 20 -6.92 -3.73 16.10
CA THR A 20 -6.72 -4.53 17.32
C THR A 20 -6.07 -5.89 17.00
N GLN A 21 -6.59 -6.64 16.02
CA GLN A 21 -6.04 -7.93 15.63
C GLN A 21 -4.59 -7.84 15.14
N ILE A 22 -4.29 -6.79 14.37
CA ILE A 22 -2.94 -6.55 13.86
C ILE A 22 -1.99 -6.19 15.00
N LEU A 23 -2.39 -5.32 15.94
CA LEU A 23 -1.60 -4.96 17.10
C LEU A 23 -1.30 -6.17 17.99
N ASP A 24 -2.29 -7.05 18.25
CA ASP A 24 -2.11 -8.28 19.00
C ASP A 24 -1.05 -9.21 18.37
N ARG A 25 -0.94 -9.20 17.03
CA ARG A 25 0.09 -9.96 16.32
C ARG A 25 1.45 -9.27 16.39
N ILE A 26 1.50 -7.96 16.20
CA ILE A 26 2.74 -7.16 16.25
C ILE A 26 3.42 -7.27 17.61
N HIS A 27 2.68 -7.22 18.71
CA HIS A 27 3.22 -7.34 20.07
C HIS A 27 3.96 -8.67 20.35
N ARG A 28 3.82 -9.66 19.47
CA ARG A 28 4.49 -10.97 19.56
C ARG A 28 5.67 -11.10 18.59
N LEU A 29 6.02 -10.04 17.90
CA LEU A 29 7.09 -10.01 16.90
C LEU A 29 8.19 -9.05 17.34
N ASP A 30 9.42 -9.34 16.91
CA ASP A 30 10.57 -8.50 17.19
C ASP A 30 10.69 -7.37 16.15
N ALA A 31 11.12 -6.20 16.60
CA ALA A 31 11.49 -5.10 15.71
C ALA A 31 12.95 -5.29 15.19
N PRO A 32 13.30 -4.70 14.02
CA PRO A 32 12.46 -3.88 13.16
C PRO A 32 11.49 -4.70 12.31
N MET A 33 10.33 -4.12 11.96
CA MET A 33 9.31 -4.78 11.16
C MET A 33 8.93 -3.97 9.93
N ILE A 34 8.71 -4.66 8.82
CA ILE A 34 8.09 -4.09 7.62
C ILE A 34 6.76 -4.81 7.41
N ILE A 35 5.67 -4.04 7.40
CA ILE A 35 4.30 -4.54 7.26
C ILE A 35 3.82 -4.17 5.87
N ALA A 36 3.37 -5.13 5.07
CA ALA A 36 2.74 -4.88 3.78
C ALA A 36 1.21 -4.93 3.90
N ILE A 37 0.53 -3.94 3.33
CA ILE A 37 -0.92 -3.91 3.14
C ILE A 37 -1.20 -3.88 1.65
N ASP A 38 -1.53 -5.02 1.09
CA ASP A 38 -1.91 -5.20 -0.31
C ASP A 38 -3.43 -5.37 -0.44
N GLY A 39 -3.93 -5.40 -1.65
CA GLY A 39 -5.34 -5.66 -1.91
C GLY A 39 -5.98 -4.71 -2.92
N ARG A 40 -7.28 -4.92 -3.17
CA ARG A 40 -8.03 -4.22 -4.21
C ARG A 40 -8.06 -2.71 -4.04
N CYS A 41 -8.02 -1.97 -5.14
CA CYS A 41 -8.28 -0.53 -5.11
C CYS A 41 -9.68 -0.27 -4.49
N GLY A 42 -9.81 0.79 -3.70
CA GLY A 42 -11.05 1.09 -2.98
C GLY A 42 -11.32 0.23 -1.73
N SER A 43 -10.46 -0.73 -1.37
CA SER A 43 -10.64 -1.59 -0.18
C SER A 43 -10.26 -0.94 1.15
N GLY A 44 -9.76 0.30 1.17
CA GLY A 44 -9.44 1.01 2.42
C GLY A 44 -8.02 0.82 2.95
N LYS A 45 -7.07 0.34 2.14
CA LYS A 45 -5.65 0.16 2.53
C LYS A 45 -5.05 1.39 3.21
N THR A 46 -5.18 2.55 2.58
CA THR A 46 -4.67 3.81 3.12
C THR A 46 -5.33 4.20 4.45
N THR A 47 -6.63 3.89 4.62
CA THR A 47 -7.34 4.12 5.88
C THR A 47 -6.78 3.24 6.98
N LEU A 48 -6.57 1.95 6.71
CA LEU A 48 -5.97 1.02 7.67
C LEU A 48 -4.52 1.42 8.00
N ALA A 49 -3.72 1.78 6.99
CA ALA A 49 -2.33 2.22 7.20
C ALA A 49 -2.24 3.45 8.11
N ARG A 50 -3.12 4.45 7.90
CA ARG A 50 -3.19 5.64 8.76
C ARG A 50 -3.62 5.30 10.18
N ALA A 51 -4.60 4.42 10.35
CA ALA A 51 -5.04 3.97 11.67
C ALA A 51 -3.91 3.24 12.42
N LEU A 52 -3.12 2.41 11.74
CA LEU A 52 -1.92 1.80 12.32
C LEU A 52 -0.84 2.85 12.63
N GLN A 53 -0.65 3.86 11.78
CA GLN A 53 0.31 4.94 12.03
C GLN A 53 -0.01 5.70 13.31
N GLU A 54 -1.27 6.00 13.56
CA GLU A 54 -1.72 6.69 14.78
C GLU A 54 -1.41 5.88 16.05
N GLN A 55 -1.49 4.54 15.97
CA GLN A 55 -1.25 3.66 17.13
C GLN A 55 0.23 3.31 17.33
N LEU A 56 0.97 3.15 16.22
CA LEU A 56 2.34 2.63 16.23
C LEU A 56 3.40 3.71 16.02
N HIS A 57 2.98 4.95 15.69
CA HIS A 57 3.89 6.04 15.27
C HIS A 57 4.87 5.62 14.18
N CYS A 58 4.41 4.77 13.25
CA CYS A 58 5.21 4.18 12.19
C CYS A 58 5.27 5.07 10.93
N SER A 59 6.24 4.80 10.05
CA SER A 59 6.30 5.39 8.73
C SER A 59 5.37 4.66 7.76
N ILE A 60 4.77 5.41 6.81
CA ILE A 60 3.98 4.82 5.71
C ILE A 60 4.68 5.14 4.38
N ILE A 61 4.84 4.13 3.54
CA ILE A 61 5.37 4.24 2.19
C ILE A 61 4.31 3.73 1.21
N PRO A 62 3.70 4.62 0.40
CA PRO A 62 2.74 4.20 -0.62
C PRO A 62 3.43 3.49 -1.78
N MET A 63 2.95 2.31 -2.18
CA MET A 63 3.43 1.62 -3.37
C MET A 63 3.12 2.41 -4.65
N ASP A 64 2.08 3.22 -4.64
CA ASP A 64 1.72 4.11 -5.75
C ASP A 64 2.82 5.13 -6.11
N ASP A 65 3.73 5.44 -5.18
CA ASP A 65 4.91 6.26 -5.45
C ASP A 65 5.94 5.58 -6.37
N PHE A 66 5.73 4.31 -6.66
CA PHE A 66 6.66 3.46 -7.43
C PHE A 66 6.05 2.90 -8.72
N PHE A 67 5.04 3.54 -9.30
CA PHE A 67 4.60 3.19 -10.65
C PHE A 67 5.72 3.38 -11.68
N LEU A 68 5.70 2.57 -12.73
CA LEU A 68 6.67 2.63 -13.83
C LEU A 68 6.71 4.02 -14.47
N ARG A 69 7.91 4.49 -14.76
CA ARG A 69 8.13 5.65 -15.62
C ARG A 69 7.77 5.31 -17.08
N PRO A 70 7.41 6.28 -17.92
CA PRO A 70 7.02 6.03 -19.32
C PRO A 70 8.01 5.16 -20.09
N SER A 71 9.32 5.36 -19.91
CA SER A 71 10.36 4.57 -20.59
C SER A 71 10.42 3.10 -20.17
N GLN A 72 9.84 2.73 -19.02
CA GLN A 72 9.82 1.36 -18.50
C GLN A 72 8.55 0.59 -18.92
N ARG A 73 7.52 1.29 -19.44
CA ARG A 73 6.21 0.72 -19.80
C ARG A 73 6.24 0.04 -21.16
N THR A 74 7.09 -0.97 -21.31
CA THR A 74 7.08 -1.77 -22.53
C THR A 74 5.87 -2.71 -22.55
N GLN A 75 5.39 -3.06 -23.74
CA GLN A 75 4.29 -4.01 -23.89
C GLN A 75 4.61 -5.35 -23.24
N ALA A 76 5.86 -5.83 -23.37
CA ALA A 76 6.30 -7.07 -22.75
C ALA A 76 6.21 -7.01 -21.22
N ARG A 77 6.66 -5.92 -20.59
CA ARG A 77 6.60 -5.75 -19.14
C ARG A 77 5.15 -5.66 -18.64
N LEU A 78 4.32 -4.84 -19.29
CA LEU A 78 2.93 -4.65 -18.88
C LEU A 78 2.03 -5.90 -19.12
N ALA A 79 2.48 -6.86 -19.94
CA ALA A 79 1.79 -8.13 -20.13
C ALA A 79 1.99 -9.10 -18.94
N ILE A 80 2.96 -8.85 -18.07
CA ILE A 80 3.23 -9.67 -16.89
C ILE A 80 2.43 -9.12 -15.71
N PRO A 81 1.58 -9.92 -15.04
CA PRO A 81 0.83 -9.48 -13.89
C PRO A 81 1.73 -8.96 -12.75
N GLY A 82 1.44 -7.76 -12.26
CA GLY A 82 2.21 -7.12 -11.20
C GLY A 82 3.36 -6.23 -11.69
N GLU A 83 3.80 -6.34 -12.93
CA GLU A 83 4.95 -5.62 -13.47
C GLU A 83 4.65 -4.16 -13.91
N ASN A 84 3.58 -3.58 -13.42
CA ASN A 84 3.25 -2.16 -13.62
C ASN A 84 3.85 -1.24 -12.55
N ILE A 85 4.60 -1.79 -11.59
CA ILE A 85 5.39 -1.05 -10.61
C ILE A 85 6.89 -1.19 -10.88
N ASP A 86 7.67 -0.21 -10.44
CA ASP A 86 9.13 -0.17 -10.44
C ASP A 86 9.65 -0.85 -9.15
N TRP A 87 9.41 -2.17 -9.05
CA TRP A 87 9.78 -2.96 -7.88
C TRP A 87 11.30 -2.95 -7.65
N GLU A 88 12.09 -2.83 -8.71
CA GLU A 88 13.55 -2.72 -8.64
C GLU A 88 13.95 -1.46 -7.88
N ARG A 89 13.33 -0.33 -8.22
CA ARG A 89 13.57 0.94 -7.53
C ARG A 89 13.06 0.89 -6.09
N PHE A 90 11.89 0.30 -5.86
CA PHE A 90 11.36 0.11 -4.51
C PHE A 90 12.30 -0.73 -3.64
N PHE A 91 12.83 -1.82 -4.18
CA PHE A 91 13.80 -2.66 -3.48
C PHE A 91 15.06 -1.86 -3.11
N GLN A 92 15.65 -1.13 -4.07
CA GLN A 92 16.91 -0.40 -3.86
C GLN A 92 16.74 0.83 -2.95
N GLU A 93 15.66 1.60 -3.13
CA GLU A 93 15.49 2.87 -2.42
C GLU A 93 14.79 2.69 -1.06
N VAL A 94 14.08 1.56 -0.83
CA VAL A 94 13.28 1.35 0.39
C VAL A 94 13.71 0.10 1.14
N LEU A 95 13.54 -1.09 0.54
CA LEU A 95 13.72 -2.34 1.29
C LEU A 95 15.17 -2.58 1.71
N LEU A 96 16.11 -2.30 0.82
CA LEU A 96 17.54 -2.49 1.12
C LEU A 96 18.01 -1.56 2.26
N PRO A 97 17.76 -0.24 2.25
CA PRO A 97 18.08 0.62 3.39
C PRO A 97 17.40 0.20 4.69
N LEU A 98 16.09 -0.15 4.65
CA LEU A 98 15.39 -0.61 5.85
C LEU A 98 16.00 -1.89 6.44
N SER A 99 16.43 -2.83 5.59
CA SER A 99 17.08 -4.07 6.06
C SER A 99 18.43 -3.82 6.74
N MET A 100 19.07 -2.70 6.43
CA MET A 100 20.34 -2.26 7.02
C MET A 100 20.15 -1.32 8.23
N GLY A 101 18.90 -0.98 8.59
CA GLY A 101 18.58 -0.01 9.64
C GLY A 101 18.89 1.43 9.24
N GLU A 102 18.97 1.70 7.95
CA GLU A 102 19.31 3.01 7.42
C GLU A 102 18.06 3.84 7.06
N ALA A 103 18.25 5.16 6.97
CA ALA A 103 17.21 6.07 6.52
C ALA A 103 16.85 5.82 5.05
N VAL A 104 15.56 5.89 4.75
CA VAL A 104 15.02 5.76 3.39
C VAL A 104 14.99 7.11 2.70
N SER A 105 15.43 7.16 1.45
CA SER A 105 15.32 8.34 0.60
C SER A 105 14.86 7.92 -0.80
N TYR A 106 13.69 8.37 -1.21
CA TYR A 106 13.16 8.05 -2.52
C TYR A 106 12.38 9.22 -3.13
N ARG A 107 12.18 9.19 -4.45
CA ARG A 107 11.38 10.19 -5.18
C ARG A 107 10.09 9.56 -5.66
N PRO A 108 8.90 10.05 -5.20
CA PRO A 108 7.62 9.51 -5.63
C PRO A 108 7.39 9.75 -7.12
N PHE A 109 6.84 8.76 -7.81
CA PHE A 109 6.38 8.94 -9.18
C PHE A 109 5.07 9.75 -9.20
N ARG A 110 5.03 10.80 -10.00
CA ARG A 110 3.90 11.69 -10.17
C ARG A 110 3.12 11.28 -11.41
N CYS A 111 1.91 10.72 -11.22
CA CYS A 111 1.06 10.28 -12.33
C CYS A 111 0.52 11.44 -13.18
N ASP A 112 0.38 12.63 -12.60
CA ASP A 112 -0.07 13.84 -13.28
C ASP A 112 0.97 14.39 -14.27
N THR A 113 2.24 14.42 -13.86
CA THR A 113 3.36 14.93 -14.67
C THR A 113 4.17 13.83 -15.36
N GLN A 114 3.93 12.55 -15.01
CA GLN A 114 4.69 11.39 -15.50
C GLN A 114 6.20 11.47 -15.18
N THR A 115 6.56 12.12 -14.07
CA THR A 115 7.96 12.35 -13.63
C THR A 115 8.15 11.96 -12.18
N LEU A 116 9.41 11.90 -11.74
CA LEU A 116 9.74 11.75 -10.32
C LEU A 116 9.62 13.12 -9.62
N GLY A 117 8.91 13.14 -8.49
CA GLY A 117 8.73 14.31 -7.63
C GLY A 117 9.98 14.68 -6.83
N LEU A 118 9.81 15.55 -5.83
CA LEU A 118 10.85 15.88 -4.87
C LEU A 118 11.17 14.68 -3.97
N PRO A 119 12.41 14.56 -3.47
CA PRO A 119 12.78 13.48 -2.55
C PRO A 119 11.93 13.49 -1.28
N ARG A 120 11.56 12.30 -0.81
CA ARG A 120 11.03 12.04 0.52
C ARG A 120 12.10 11.35 1.35
N HIS A 121 12.26 11.78 2.59
CA HIS A 121 13.21 11.22 3.53
C HIS A 121 12.45 10.69 4.75
N LEU A 122 12.73 9.46 5.11
CA LEU A 122 12.11 8.78 6.26
C LEU A 122 13.25 8.19 7.10
N ASN A 123 13.24 8.48 8.39
CA ASN A 123 14.16 7.80 9.31
C ASN A 123 13.77 6.33 9.46
N ALA A 124 14.75 5.46 9.59
CA ALA A 124 14.50 4.07 9.97
C ALA A 124 13.81 4.06 11.34
N GLY A 125 12.58 3.59 11.35
CA GLY A 125 11.80 3.38 12.57
C GLY A 125 11.72 1.90 12.93
N ALA A 126 11.21 1.61 14.12
CA ALA A 126 10.97 0.22 14.52
C ALA A 126 9.94 -0.47 13.60
N ILE A 127 9.01 0.28 13.02
CA ILE A 127 7.96 -0.25 12.15
C ILE A 127 7.80 0.65 10.92
N THR A 128 7.74 0.02 9.75
CA THR A 128 7.40 0.68 8.49
C THR A 128 6.23 -0.05 7.84
N VAL A 129 5.20 0.68 7.43
CA VAL A 129 4.05 0.15 6.68
C VAL A 129 4.22 0.50 5.21
N VAL A 130 4.18 -0.49 4.35
CA VAL A 130 4.10 -0.35 2.88
C VAL A 130 2.65 -0.62 2.48
N GLU A 131 1.98 0.31 1.80
CA GLU A 131 0.58 0.15 1.42
C GLU A 131 0.32 0.45 -0.05
N GLY A 132 -0.53 -0.33 -0.66
CA GLY A 132 -0.94 -0.16 -2.05
C GLY A 132 -1.12 -1.49 -2.75
N SER A 133 -1.85 -1.48 -3.88
CA SER A 133 -1.89 -2.64 -4.77
C SER A 133 -0.47 -2.96 -5.26
N TYR A 134 -0.17 -4.24 -5.38
CA TYR A 134 1.17 -4.76 -5.75
C TYR A 134 2.23 -4.70 -4.65
N SER A 135 1.92 -4.30 -3.42
CA SER A 135 2.89 -4.28 -2.32
C SER A 135 3.53 -5.65 -2.08
N CYS A 136 2.76 -6.74 -2.25
CA CYS A 136 3.25 -8.12 -2.11
C CYS A 136 3.77 -8.74 -3.41
N HIS A 137 4.31 -7.91 -4.31
CA HIS A 137 4.99 -8.39 -5.54
C HIS A 137 5.99 -9.51 -5.22
N SER A 138 6.14 -10.49 -6.12
CA SER A 138 6.95 -11.69 -5.90
C SER A 138 8.40 -11.41 -5.49
N GLN A 139 8.97 -10.32 -5.99
CA GLN A 139 10.34 -9.88 -5.67
C GLN A 139 10.46 -9.15 -4.33
N LEU A 140 9.35 -8.71 -3.72
CA LEU A 140 9.34 -7.87 -2.53
C LEU A 140 8.83 -8.62 -1.28
N ARG A 141 7.86 -9.53 -1.45
CA ARG A 141 7.08 -10.13 -0.36
C ARG A 141 7.87 -10.85 0.71
N ASN A 142 9.08 -11.33 0.40
CA ASN A 142 9.92 -12.04 1.36
C ASN A 142 10.62 -11.10 2.37
N ALA A 143 10.65 -9.79 2.10
CA ALA A 143 11.20 -8.79 3.00
C ALA A 143 10.19 -8.34 4.07
N TYR A 144 8.92 -8.71 3.96
CA TYR A 144 7.89 -8.28 4.91
C TYR A 144 7.73 -9.23 6.08
N THR A 145 7.69 -8.67 7.29
CA THR A 145 7.45 -9.40 8.53
C THR A 145 5.98 -9.80 8.67
N LEU A 146 5.07 -8.93 8.19
CA LEU A 146 3.63 -9.15 8.24
C LEU A 146 3.00 -8.73 6.91
N LYS A 147 2.11 -9.56 6.38
CA LYS A 147 1.42 -9.33 5.12
C LYS A 147 -0.09 -9.37 5.32
N ILE A 148 -0.75 -8.28 4.93
CA ILE A 148 -2.18 -8.05 5.10
C ILE A 148 -2.82 -7.85 3.74
N PHE A 149 -3.93 -8.53 3.47
CA PHE A 149 -4.72 -8.33 2.26
C PHE A 149 -6.07 -7.72 2.58
N LEU A 150 -6.40 -6.60 1.94
CA LEU A 150 -7.71 -5.99 2.01
C LEU A 150 -8.50 -6.24 0.73
N THR A 151 -9.71 -6.75 0.89
CA THR A 151 -10.67 -6.89 -0.19
C THR A 151 -11.97 -6.17 0.14
N THR A 152 -12.81 -5.97 -0.86
CA THR A 152 -14.17 -5.44 -0.72
C THR A 152 -15.04 -6.03 -1.84
N ASP A 153 -16.34 -6.01 -1.66
CA ASP A 153 -17.23 -6.46 -2.73
C ASP A 153 -17.19 -5.51 -3.95
N PRO A 154 -17.45 -6.01 -5.17
CA PRO A 154 -17.31 -5.22 -6.39
C PRO A 154 -18.19 -3.96 -6.42
N LYS A 155 -19.40 -4.01 -5.84
CA LYS A 155 -20.31 -2.86 -5.82
C LYS A 155 -19.75 -1.75 -4.94
N THR A 156 -19.36 -2.08 -3.72
CA THR A 156 -18.74 -1.15 -2.78
C THR A 156 -17.42 -0.59 -3.34
N GLN A 157 -16.62 -1.41 -4.02
CA GLN A 157 -15.40 -0.97 -4.69
C GLN A 157 -15.70 0.14 -5.71
N LEU A 158 -16.64 -0.09 -6.61
CA LEU A 158 -16.98 0.87 -7.66
C LEU A 158 -17.60 2.15 -7.08
N GLU A 159 -18.45 2.05 -6.05
CA GLU A 159 -19.04 3.21 -5.36
C GLU A 159 -17.95 4.07 -4.71
N ARG A 160 -16.99 3.47 -4.02
CA ARG A 160 -15.86 4.18 -3.39
C ARG A 160 -14.95 4.84 -4.43
N ILE A 161 -14.65 4.16 -5.54
CA ILE A 161 -13.85 4.71 -6.63
C ILE A 161 -14.58 5.89 -7.28
N ARG A 162 -15.88 5.74 -7.58
CA ARG A 162 -16.71 6.82 -8.15
C ARG A 162 -16.71 8.05 -7.25
N SER A 163 -16.96 7.87 -5.96
CA SER A 163 -16.99 8.96 -4.99
C SER A 163 -15.66 9.70 -4.88
N ARG A 164 -14.55 8.97 -4.93
CA ARG A 164 -13.20 9.54 -4.78
C ARG A 164 -12.66 10.17 -6.07
N ASN A 165 -12.91 9.54 -7.22
CA ASN A 165 -12.21 9.85 -8.47
C ASN A 165 -13.13 10.38 -9.59
N GLY A 166 -14.45 10.30 -9.42
CA GLY A 166 -15.45 10.69 -10.43
C GLY A 166 -15.68 9.63 -11.51
N GLU A 167 -16.70 9.86 -12.34
CA GLU A 167 -17.20 8.87 -13.31
C GLU A 167 -16.18 8.56 -14.42
N ALA A 168 -15.49 9.57 -14.95
CA ALA A 168 -14.50 9.37 -16.02
C ALA A 168 -13.34 8.46 -15.58
N MET A 169 -12.88 8.63 -14.35
CA MET A 169 -11.85 7.77 -13.79
C MET A 169 -12.37 6.37 -13.46
N LEU A 170 -13.64 6.25 -13.00
CA LEU A 170 -14.26 4.95 -12.73
C LEU A 170 -14.23 4.05 -13.98
N GLN A 171 -14.58 4.58 -15.16
CA GLN A 171 -14.50 3.83 -16.41
C GLN A 171 -13.09 3.28 -16.68
N ARG A 172 -12.06 4.09 -16.40
CA ARG A 172 -10.67 3.66 -16.54
C ARG A 172 -10.27 2.60 -15.51
N PHE A 173 -10.77 2.69 -14.29
CA PHE A 173 -10.58 1.64 -13.27
C PHE A 173 -11.20 0.32 -13.75
N GLN A 174 -12.44 0.34 -14.24
CA GLN A 174 -13.14 -0.86 -14.70
C GLN A 174 -12.51 -1.50 -15.94
N SER A 175 -12.07 -0.68 -16.90
CA SER A 175 -11.52 -1.19 -18.17
C SER A 175 -10.05 -1.57 -18.11
N THR A 176 -9.30 -1.08 -17.16
CA THR A 176 -7.84 -1.24 -17.14
C THR A 176 -7.29 -1.68 -15.80
N TRP A 177 -7.45 -0.87 -14.76
CA TRP A 177 -6.70 -1.10 -13.51
C TRP A 177 -7.24 -2.25 -12.67
N ILE A 178 -8.58 -2.40 -12.53
CA ILE A 178 -9.17 -3.54 -11.83
C ILE A 178 -8.79 -4.85 -12.52
N PRO A 179 -8.92 -5.03 -13.86
CA PRO A 179 -8.44 -6.22 -14.52
C PRO A 179 -6.95 -6.53 -14.30
N MET A 180 -6.10 -5.49 -14.31
CA MET A 180 -4.66 -5.67 -14.02
C MET A 180 -4.40 -6.12 -12.58
N GLU A 181 -5.10 -5.53 -11.61
CA GLU A 181 -5.01 -5.93 -10.20
C GLU A 181 -5.49 -7.39 -10.01
N GLU A 182 -6.63 -7.76 -10.59
CA GLU A 182 -7.16 -9.14 -10.49
C GLU A 182 -6.21 -10.16 -11.13
N ALA A 183 -5.63 -9.83 -12.29
CA ALA A 183 -4.62 -10.68 -12.91
C ALA A 183 -3.41 -10.89 -11.98
N TYR A 184 -2.96 -9.85 -11.28
CA TYR A 184 -1.89 -9.95 -10.30
C TYR A 184 -2.32 -10.77 -9.08
N PHE A 185 -3.49 -10.51 -8.48
CA PHE A 185 -3.95 -11.26 -7.31
C PHE A 185 -4.08 -12.76 -7.58
N ASN A 186 -4.44 -13.15 -8.80
CA ASN A 186 -4.49 -14.55 -9.23
C ASN A 186 -3.11 -15.24 -9.27
N THR A 187 -2.00 -14.47 -9.22
CA THR A 187 -0.64 -15.03 -9.14
C THR A 187 -0.14 -15.21 -7.71
N LEU A 188 -0.87 -14.69 -6.72
CA LEU A 188 -0.44 -14.74 -5.33
C LEU A 188 -0.73 -16.12 -4.71
N PRO A 189 0.18 -16.69 -3.90
CA PRO A 189 -0.08 -17.90 -3.14
C PRO A 189 -1.27 -17.73 -2.20
N GLN A 190 -2.07 -18.76 -2.01
CA GLN A 190 -3.26 -18.73 -1.15
C GLN A 190 -2.93 -18.49 0.33
N ASP A 191 -1.77 -18.93 0.78
CA ASP A 191 -1.27 -18.84 2.15
C ASP A 191 -0.30 -17.68 2.38
N LEU A 192 -0.24 -16.72 1.45
CA LEU A 192 0.72 -15.61 1.51
C LEU A 192 0.45 -14.67 2.69
N PHE A 193 -0.82 -14.41 3.01
CA PHE A 193 -1.21 -13.34 3.91
C PHE A 193 -1.49 -13.83 5.32
N ASP A 194 -0.93 -13.13 6.31
CA ASP A 194 -1.20 -13.35 7.73
C ASP A 194 -2.62 -12.93 8.11
N PHE A 195 -3.15 -11.91 7.42
CA PHE A 195 -4.54 -11.45 7.57
C PHE A 195 -5.18 -11.17 6.20
N VAL A 196 -6.44 -11.58 6.08
CA VAL A 196 -7.31 -11.21 4.96
C VAL A 196 -8.57 -10.58 5.54
N PHE A 197 -8.81 -9.31 5.21
CA PHE A 197 -9.98 -8.57 5.68
C PHE A 197 -10.88 -8.17 4.51
N THR A 198 -12.20 -8.28 4.73
CA THR A 198 -13.23 -7.76 3.80
C THR A 198 -13.82 -6.49 4.41
N THR A 199 -13.89 -5.39 3.64
CA THR A 199 -14.35 -4.08 4.11
C THR A 199 -15.63 -3.63 3.43
#